data_8fdc6dc3a9bbce15786f4651937eafac
#
_entry.id   8fdc6dc3a9bbce15786f4651937eafac
#
_cell.length_a   1.000
_cell.length_b   1.000
_cell.length_c   1.000
_cell.angle_alpha   90.00
_cell.angle_beta   90.00
_cell.angle_gamma   90.00
#
_symmetry.space_group_name_H-M   'P 1'
#
loop_
_entity.id
_entity.type
_entity.pdbx_description
1 polymer ?
#
loop_
_entity_poly.entity_id
_entity_poly.type
_entity_poly.pdbx_seq_one_letter_code
_entity_poly.pdbx_strand_id
1 'polypeptide(L)'
;MSHALQLANVHFDYGEDFSLTITELTLNKGEMALISGGSGSGKSTLLWLIAGLLRATSGSITVAGERMDGVSESAADRIRARHIGLVFQTHHLLPEFSAQDNVSLALMAAGEPENTHASRARELLNKLGIERVHVPVANLSVGQQQRVAVARAIVCKPTIVLADEPTASLDQVNASQAMDLIQQACREAGAALLCASHDRAMQSRFERVIQVDSFVSTARAGTKSGARA
;
A
#
# COMPACT_ATOMS: atom_id res chain seq x y z
N MET A 1 -22.03 6.79 -4.83
CA MET A 1 -20.91 5.89 -5.14
C MET A 1 -20.26 5.53 -3.84
N SER A 2 -19.84 4.28 -3.62
CA SER A 2 -19.21 3.89 -2.36
C SER A 2 -17.69 4.09 -2.50
N HIS A 3 -17.11 4.91 -1.61
CA HIS A 3 -15.66 5.16 -1.58
C HIS A 3 -14.91 3.95 -1.00
N ALA A 4 -13.75 3.65 -1.57
CA ALA A 4 -12.78 2.71 -1.00
C ALA A 4 -11.97 3.39 0.12
N LEU A 5 -11.68 4.70 -0.08
CA LEU A 5 -10.89 5.53 0.82
C LEU A 5 -11.47 6.94 0.90
N GLN A 6 -11.47 7.51 2.10
CA GLN A 6 -11.79 8.92 2.36
C GLN A 6 -10.85 9.46 3.45
N LEU A 7 -10.19 10.56 3.17
CA LEU A 7 -9.44 11.39 4.13
C LEU A 7 -10.10 12.76 4.19
N ALA A 8 -10.31 13.29 5.39
CA ALA A 8 -10.85 14.63 5.58
C ALA A 8 -10.09 15.33 6.70
N ASN A 9 -9.52 16.51 6.37
CA ASN A 9 -8.76 17.39 7.26
C ASN A 9 -7.67 16.66 8.06
N VAL A 10 -7.01 15.68 7.42
CA VAL A 10 -5.96 14.88 8.05
C VAL A 10 -4.71 15.74 8.20
N HIS A 11 -4.18 15.76 9.43
CA HIS A 11 -2.93 16.41 9.75
C HIS A 11 -2.00 15.41 10.45
N PHE A 12 -0.71 15.46 10.09
CA PHE A 12 0.33 14.61 10.68
C PHE A 12 1.65 15.37 10.73
N ASP A 13 2.31 15.35 11.88
CA ASP A 13 3.61 15.96 12.11
C ASP A 13 4.66 14.87 12.40
N TYR A 14 5.80 14.97 11.75
CA TYR A 14 6.96 14.17 12.03
C TYR A 14 8.07 15.07 12.59
N GLY A 15 7.98 15.37 13.87
CA GLY A 15 8.85 16.35 14.52
C GLY A 15 8.61 17.79 14.03
N GLU A 16 9.65 18.60 14.04
CA GLU A 16 9.57 20.03 13.64
C GLU A 16 9.80 20.24 12.12
N ASP A 17 10.31 19.22 11.42
CA ASP A 17 10.83 19.38 10.06
C ASP A 17 9.85 18.96 8.96
N PHE A 18 8.82 18.19 9.28
CA PHE A 18 7.90 17.64 8.27
C PHE A 18 6.48 17.62 8.79
N SER A 19 5.56 18.24 8.05
CA SER A 19 4.13 18.10 8.26
C SER A 19 3.39 17.76 6.97
N LEU A 20 2.35 16.94 7.11
CA LEU A 20 1.46 16.54 6.02
C LEU A 20 0.04 17.01 6.37
N THR A 21 -0.57 17.79 5.48
CA THR A 21 -1.93 18.28 5.64
C THR A 21 -2.75 17.94 4.41
N ILE A 22 -3.79 17.14 4.60
CA ILE A 22 -4.69 16.70 3.53
C ILE A 22 -6.09 17.20 3.85
N THR A 23 -6.55 18.20 3.13
CA THR A 23 -7.90 18.73 3.29
C THR A 23 -8.94 17.68 2.90
N GLU A 24 -8.74 17.07 1.73
CA GLU A 24 -9.62 16.02 1.22
C GLU A 24 -8.86 15.12 0.24
N LEU A 25 -9.07 13.82 0.39
CA LEU A 25 -8.65 12.81 -0.58
C LEU A 25 -9.65 11.67 -0.59
N THR A 26 -10.24 11.39 -1.72
CA THR A 26 -11.16 10.26 -1.90
C THR A 26 -10.67 9.34 -3.01
N LEU A 27 -10.93 8.05 -2.87
CA LEU A 27 -10.73 7.04 -3.91
C LEU A 27 -11.97 6.15 -3.98
N ASN A 28 -12.52 5.97 -5.16
CA ASN A 28 -13.69 5.12 -5.36
C ASN A 28 -13.29 3.63 -5.45
N LYS A 29 -14.25 2.73 -5.26
CA LYS A 29 -14.01 1.30 -5.48
C LYS A 29 -13.57 1.05 -6.92
N GLY A 30 -12.52 0.24 -7.08
CA GLY A 30 -11.94 -0.10 -8.39
C GLY A 30 -11.14 1.04 -9.05
N GLU A 31 -11.11 2.25 -8.47
CA GLU A 31 -10.31 3.37 -8.99
C GLU A 31 -8.82 3.11 -8.76
N MET A 32 -8.00 3.49 -9.72
CA MET A 32 -6.53 3.38 -9.64
C MET A 32 -5.91 4.77 -9.71
N ALA A 33 -5.16 5.14 -8.68
CA ALA A 33 -4.49 6.43 -8.61
C ALA A 33 -3.00 6.27 -8.25
N LEU A 34 -2.19 7.20 -8.76
CA LEU A 34 -0.78 7.34 -8.46
C LEU A 34 -0.54 8.53 -7.54
N ILE A 35 0.17 8.31 -6.43
CA ILE A 35 0.79 9.38 -5.64
C ILE A 35 2.18 9.61 -6.24
N SER A 36 2.40 10.80 -6.78
CA SER A 36 3.67 11.22 -7.38
C SER A 36 4.34 12.29 -6.53
N GLY A 37 5.68 12.22 -6.45
CA GLY A 37 6.50 13.20 -5.71
C GLY A 37 7.93 12.71 -5.59
N GLY A 38 8.85 13.61 -5.25
CA GLY A 38 10.26 13.29 -5.06
C GLY A 38 10.52 12.29 -3.91
N SER A 39 11.77 11.83 -3.77
CA SER A 39 12.17 11.06 -2.61
C SER A 39 12.03 11.92 -1.34
N GLY A 40 11.52 11.34 -0.24
CA GLY A 40 11.29 12.08 1.01
C GLY A 40 10.08 13.02 1.01
N SER A 41 9.27 13.05 -0.05
CA SER A 41 8.09 13.94 -0.15
C SER A 41 6.87 13.49 0.66
N GLY A 42 6.96 12.42 1.47
CA GLY A 42 5.86 11.96 2.32
C GLY A 42 4.91 10.95 1.71
N LYS A 43 5.21 10.38 0.53
CA LYS A 43 4.38 9.34 -0.13
C LYS A 43 4.13 8.13 0.76
N SER A 44 5.22 7.54 1.28
CA SER A 44 5.13 6.39 2.20
C SER A 44 4.41 6.76 3.50
N THR A 45 4.65 7.97 4.03
CA THR A 45 3.95 8.49 5.22
C THR A 45 2.43 8.52 5.00
N LEU A 46 1.98 9.01 3.83
CA LEU A 46 0.57 9.00 3.47
C LEU A 46 0.01 7.59 3.39
N LEU A 47 0.71 6.65 2.73
CA LEU A 47 0.28 5.26 2.67
C LEU A 47 0.21 4.61 4.07
N TRP A 48 1.17 4.91 4.94
CA TRP A 48 1.19 4.36 6.31
C TRP A 48 0.10 4.95 7.20
N LEU A 49 -0.27 6.22 7.01
CA LEU A 49 -1.43 6.83 7.67
C LEU A 49 -2.73 6.13 7.24
N ILE A 50 -2.91 5.90 5.93
CA ILE A 50 -4.06 5.19 5.38
C ILE A 50 -4.11 3.74 5.91
N ALA A 51 -2.95 3.08 5.99
CA ALA A 51 -2.86 1.73 6.55
C ALA A 51 -3.03 1.67 8.07
N GLY A 52 -3.09 2.81 8.77
CA GLY A 52 -3.15 2.87 10.23
C GLY A 52 -1.87 2.37 10.91
N LEU A 53 -0.74 2.39 10.19
CA LEU A 53 0.61 2.13 10.73
C LEU A 53 1.20 3.38 11.38
N LEU A 54 0.71 4.55 10.99
CA LEU A 54 0.94 5.83 11.66
C LEU A 54 -0.40 6.41 12.09
N ARG A 55 -0.40 7.20 13.16
CA ARG A 55 -1.59 7.87 13.67
C ARG A 55 -1.57 9.34 13.25
N ALA A 56 -2.64 9.79 12.60
CA ALA A 56 -2.84 11.20 12.32
C ALA A 56 -2.98 12.01 13.62
N THR A 57 -2.45 13.23 13.64
CA THR A 57 -2.59 14.16 14.74
C THR A 57 -4.03 14.69 14.84
N SER A 58 -4.68 14.87 13.69
CA SER A 58 -6.10 15.27 13.60
C SER A 58 -6.71 14.83 12.25
N GLY A 59 -8.02 15.02 12.12
CA GLY A 59 -8.78 14.69 10.94
C GLY A 59 -9.38 13.28 11.00
N SER A 60 -9.78 12.76 9.85
CA SER A 60 -10.38 11.43 9.75
C SER A 60 -9.89 10.66 8.54
N ILE A 61 -9.66 9.37 8.73
CA ILE A 61 -9.29 8.40 7.69
C ILE A 61 -10.30 7.27 7.72
N THR A 62 -10.98 7.03 6.61
CA THR A 62 -12.01 5.99 6.48
C THR A 62 -11.66 5.08 5.32
N VAL A 63 -11.60 3.77 5.59
CA VAL A 63 -11.36 2.72 4.59
C VAL A 63 -12.57 1.79 4.57
N ALA A 64 -13.14 1.55 3.40
CA ALA A 64 -14.33 0.71 3.25
C ALA A 64 -15.53 1.14 4.11
N GLY A 65 -15.62 2.42 4.49
CA GLY A 65 -16.64 2.95 5.40
C GLY A 65 -16.31 2.81 6.89
N GLU A 66 -15.19 2.18 7.25
CA GLU A 66 -14.73 2.02 8.63
C GLU A 66 -13.62 3.02 8.96
N ARG A 67 -13.70 3.66 10.14
CA ARG A 67 -12.70 4.64 10.59
C ARG A 67 -11.42 3.95 11.05
N MET A 68 -10.28 4.44 10.54
CA MET A 68 -8.94 4.03 10.97
C MET A 68 -8.39 4.88 12.12
N ASP A 69 -8.83 6.14 12.19
CA ASP A 69 -8.45 7.08 13.24
C ASP A 69 -9.31 6.91 14.50
N GLY A 70 -8.73 7.18 15.68
CA GLY A 70 -9.47 7.17 16.95
C GLY A 70 -9.89 5.80 17.46
N VAL A 71 -9.55 4.72 16.77
CA VAL A 71 -9.85 3.33 17.20
C VAL A 71 -8.68 2.71 17.94
N SER A 72 -8.93 1.60 18.66
CA SER A 72 -7.86 0.82 19.28
C SER A 72 -6.99 0.15 18.22
N GLU A 73 -5.75 -0.16 18.56
CA GLU A 73 -4.81 -0.82 17.65
C GLU A 73 -5.36 -2.14 17.11
N SER A 74 -5.96 -2.96 17.97
CA SER A 74 -6.60 -4.20 17.55
C SER A 74 -7.81 -4.00 16.62
N ALA A 75 -8.50 -2.87 16.70
CA ALA A 75 -9.57 -2.53 15.74
C ALA A 75 -8.97 -2.10 14.39
N ALA A 76 -7.92 -1.26 14.41
CA ALA A 76 -7.19 -0.87 13.21
C ALA A 76 -6.58 -2.10 12.50
N ASP A 77 -6.01 -3.06 13.26
CA ASP A 77 -5.48 -4.31 12.72
C ASP A 77 -6.55 -5.14 11.99
N ARG A 78 -7.75 -5.23 12.57
CA ARG A 78 -8.88 -5.94 11.92
C ARG A 78 -9.31 -5.28 10.63
N ILE A 79 -9.43 -3.94 10.61
CA ILE A 79 -9.78 -3.18 9.41
C ILE A 79 -8.69 -3.37 8.35
N ARG A 80 -7.42 -3.22 8.73
CA ARG A 80 -6.27 -3.43 7.85
C ARG A 80 -6.28 -4.83 7.23
N ALA A 81 -6.39 -5.87 8.05
CA ALA A 81 -6.36 -7.25 7.60
C ALA A 81 -7.49 -7.60 6.61
N ARG A 82 -8.65 -6.97 6.75
CA ARG A 82 -9.82 -7.24 5.89
C ARG A 82 -9.87 -6.39 4.63
N HIS A 83 -9.46 -5.13 4.73
CA HIS A 83 -9.76 -4.13 3.71
C HIS A 83 -8.54 -3.57 2.98
N ILE A 84 -7.32 -3.80 3.48
CA ILE A 84 -6.11 -3.23 2.93
C ILE A 84 -5.13 -4.33 2.51
N GLY A 85 -4.79 -4.37 1.23
CA GLY A 85 -3.64 -5.13 0.71
C GLY A 85 -2.42 -4.23 0.68
N LEU A 86 -1.25 -4.76 1.07
CA LEU A 86 0.01 -4.01 1.07
C LEU A 86 1.02 -4.65 0.13
N VAL A 87 1.57 -3.85 -0.78
CA VAL A 87 2.69 -4.23 -1.67
C VAL A 87 3.83 -3.25 -1.43
N PHE A 88 4.99 -3.76 -1.02
CA PHE A 88 6.18 -2.96 -0.70
C PHE A 88 7.29 -3.19 -1.72
N GLN A 89 8.20 -2.24 -1.84
CA GLN A 89 9.39 -2.32 -2.67
C GLN A 89 10.23 -3.57 -2.37
N THR A 90 10.43 -3.91 -1.11
CA THR A 90 11.24 -5.06 -0.64
C THR A 90 10.40 -6.32 -0.39
N HIS A 91 9.17 -6.37 -0.90
CA HIS A 91 8.20 -7.47 -0.79
C HIS A 91 7.81 -7.87 0.65
N HIS A 92 8.69 -7.73 1.64
CA HIS A 92 8.52 -8.14 3.04
C HIS A 92 7.91 -9.55 3.20
N LEU A 93 8.40 -10.48 2.40
CA LEU A 93 8.07 -11.90 2.53
C LEU A 93 8.89 -12.53 3.65
N LEU A 94 8.35 -13.56 4.28
CA LEU A 94 9.06 -14.36 5.26
C LEU A 94 9.92 -15.41 4.51
N PRO A 95 11.25 -15.27 4.47
CA PRO A 95 12.10 -15.99 3.53
C PRO A 95 12.11 -17.51 3.74
N GLU A 96 11.98 -17.95 4.99
CA GLU A 96 11.98 -19.37 5.37
C GLU A 96 10.62 -20.05 5.16
N PHE A 97 9.55 -19.26 4.97
CA PHE A 97 8.21 -19.77 4.72
C PHE A 97 7.98 -20.01 3.23
N SER A 98 7.15 -21.00 2.91
CA SER A 98 6.75 -21.26 1.54
C SER A 98 5.92 -20.09 0.95
N ALA A 99 5.76 -20.07 -0.39
CA ALA A 99 4.87 -19.13 -1.04
C ALA A 99 3.43 -19.25 -0.51
N GLN A 100 2.95 -20.49 -0.32
CA GLN A 100 1.62 -20.76 0.21
C GLN A 100 1.47 -20.24 1.65
N ASP A 101 2.46 -20.44 2.51
CA ASP A 101 2.41 -19.97 3.90
C ASP A 101 2.41 -18.45 3.97
N ASN A 102 3.26 -17.78 3.17
CA ASN A 102 3.29 -16.31 3.09
C ASN A 102 1.93 -15.71 2.72
N VAL A 103 1.19 -16.35 1.82
CA VAL A 103 -0.16 -15.93 1.42
C VAL A 103 -1.20 -16.30 2.49
N SER A 104 -1.09 -17.49 3.10
CA SER A 104 -2.00 -17.96 4.15
C SER A 104 -1.97 -17.08 5.39
N LEU A 105 -0.83 -16.45 5.72
CA LEU A 105 -0.73 -15.51 6.83
C LEU A 105 -1.70 -14.33 6.73
N ALA A 106 -1.97 -13.84 5.51
CA ALA A 106 -2.94 -12.76 5.32
C ALA A 106 -4.37 -13.23 5.64
N LEU A 107 -4.72 -14.45 5.24
CA LEU A 107 -6.03 -15.06 5.56
C LEU A 107 -6.19 -15.27 7.06
N MET A 108 -5.14 -15.74 7.73
CA MET A 108 -5.11 -15.91 9.18
C MET A 108 -5.31 -14.57 9.90
N ALA A 109 -4.59 -13.53 9.49
CA ALA A 109 -4.72 -12.19 10.07
C ALA A 109 -6.13 -11.61 9.87
N ALA A 110 -6.78 -11.90 8.73
CA ALA A 110 -8.15 -11.47 8.44
C ALA A 110 -9.23 -12.27 9.21
N GLY A 111 -8.84 -13.34 9.94
CA GLY A 111 -9.77 -14.21 10.68
C GLY A 111 -10.59 -15.12 9.78
N GLU A 112 -10.09 -15.41 8.59
CA GLU A 112 -10.73 -16.36 7.66
C GLU A 112 -10.67 -17.80 8.21
N PRO A 113 -11.59 -18.69 7.83
CA PRO A 113 -11.59 -20.08 8.32
C PRO A 113 -10.30 -20.83 7.94
N GLU A 114 -9.62 -21.41 8.91
CA GLU A 114 -8.30 -22.05 8.75
C GLU A 114 -8.31 -23.14 7.68
N ASN A 115 -9.37 -23.92 7.59
CA ASN A 115 -9.51 -25.00 6.60
C ASN A 115 -9.58 -24.50 5.14
N THR A 116 -9.70 -23.20 4.90
CA THR A 116 -9.73 -22.58 3.57
C THR A 116 -8.37 -21.98 3.16
N HIS A 117 -7.45 -21.73 4.11
CA HIS A 117 -6.23 -20.97 3.85
C HIS A 117 -5.38 -21.59 2.75
N ALA A 118 -5.03 -22.86 2.90
CA ALA A 118 -4.14 -23.55 1.96
C ALA A 118 -4.72 -23.65 0.55
N SER A 119 -6.02 -23.91 0.42
CA SER A 119 -6.69 -24.02 -0.89
C SER A 119 -6.78 -22.67 -1.60
N ARG A 120 -7.20 -21.61 -0.89
CA ARG A 120 -7.30 -20.25 -1.45
C ARG A 120 -5.94 -19.69 -1.84
N ALA A 121 -4.93 -19.88 -0.97
CA ALA A 121 -3.56 -19.43 -1.26
C ALA A 121 -3.01 -20.14 -2.51
N ARG A 122 -3.14 -21.47 -2.61
CA ARG A 122 -2.68 -22.26 -3.76
C ARG A 122 -3.39 -21.86 -5.04
N GLU A 123 -4.72 -21.72 -5.01
CA GLU A 123 -5.50 -21.33 -6.20
C GLU A 123 -5.01 -19.98 -6.74
N LEU A 124 -4.83 -18.99 -5.86
CA LEU A 124 -4.39 -17.67 -6.27
C LEU A 124 -2.94 -17.66 -6.77
N LEU A 125 -2.04 -18.38 -6.09
CA LEU A 125 -0.65 -18.52 -6.53
C LEU A 125 -0.54 -19.15 -7.91
N ASN A 126 -1.31 -20.22 -8.17
CA ASN A 126 -1.36 -20.87 -9.47
C ASN A 126 -1.87 -19.91 -10.56
N LYS A 127 -2.91 -19.11 -10.29
CA LYS A 127 -3.41 -18.06 -11.21
C LYS A 127 -2.33 -17.03 -11.53
N LEU A 128 -1.46 -16.72 -10.57
CA LEU A 128 -0.33 -15.81 -10.76
C LEU A 128 0.95 -16.50 -11.29
N GLY A 129 0.86 -17.77 -11.73
CA GLY A 129 1.96 -18.51 -12.36
C GLY A 129 3.02 -18.99 -11.37
N ILE A 130 2.64 -19.23 -10.10
CA ILE A 130 3.49 -19.86 -9.09
C ILE A 130 3.02 -21.29 -8.86
N GLU A 131 3.64 -22.25 -9.55
CA GLU A 131 3.32 -23.67 -9.41
C GLU A 131 3.98 -24.31 -8.19
N ARG A 132 5.20 -23.86 -7.85
CA ARG A 132 5.99 -24.38 -6.73
C ARG A 132 5.61 -23.74 -5.40
N VAL A 133 4.34 -23.88 -4.99
CA VAL A 133 3.75 -23.17 -3.85
C VAL A 133 4.33 -23.55 -2.49
N HIS A 134 4.95 -24.75 -2.36
CA HIS A 134 5.51 -25.26 -1.11
C HIS A 134 7.01 -24.95 -0.93
N VAL A 135 7.64 -24.28 -1.90
CA VAL A 135 9.05 -23.92 -1.83
C VAL A 135 9.21 -22.64 -1.00
N PRO A 136 10.22 -22.56 -0.11
CA PRO A 136 10.56 -21.33 0.59
C PRO A 136 10.76 -20.18 -0.40
N VAL A 137 10.22 -19.00 -0.06
CA VAL A 137 10.28 -17.85 -0.99
C VAL A 137 11.70 -17.37 -1.25
N ALA A 138 12.65 -17.64 -0.35
CA ALA A 138 14.07 -17.38 -0.58
C ALA A 138 14.63 -18.11 -1.80
N ASN A 139 14.05 -19.23 -2.21
CA ASN A 139 14.44 -20.04 -3.36
C ASN A 139 13.67 -19.70 -4.65
N LEU A 140 12.87 -18.64 -4.63
CA LEU A 140 12.14 -18.13 -5.78
C LEU A 140 12.89 -16.97 -6.42
N SER A 141 12.71 -16.80 -7.75
CA SER A 141 13.24 -15.61 -8.42
C SER A 141 12.55 -14.33 -7.91
N VAL A 142 13.20 -13.16 -8.09
CA VAL A 142 12.64 -11.86 -7.68
C VAL A 142 11.25 -11.64 -8.26
N GLY A 143 11.02 -11.95 -9.54
CA GLY A 143 9.71 -11.83 -10.16
C GLY A 143 8.68 -12.81 -9.57
N GLN A 144 9.09 -14.02 -9.16
CA GLN A 144 8.20 -14.94 -8.44
C GLN A 144 7.89 -14.44 -7.03
N GLN A 145 8.88 -13.91 -6.30
CA GLN A 145 8.67 -13.30 -4.99
C GLN A 145 7.68 -12.13 -5.09
N GLN A 146 7.79 -11.31 -6.12
CA GLN A 146 6.83 -10.22 -6.36
C GLN A 146 5.40 -10.76 -6.59
N ARG A 147 5.22 -11.82 -7.37
CA ARG A 147 3.91 -12.47 -7.56
C ARG A 147 3.35 -13.00 -6.25
N VAL A 148 4.19 -13.56 -5.37
CA VAL A 148 3.79 -14.00 -4.03
C VAL A 148 3.35 -12.81 -3.17
N ALA A 149 4.08 -11.68 -3.21
CA ALA A 149 3.71 -10.47 -2.49
C ALA A 149 2.37 -9.89 -2.96
N VAL A 150 2.13 -9.88 -4.28
CA VAL A 150 0.84 -9.49 -4.86
C VAL A 150 -0.26 -10.45 -4.43
N ALA A 151 -0.03 -11.77 -4.49
CA ALA A 151 -0.99 -12.78 -4.01
C ALA A 151 -1.37 -12.53 -2.55
N ARG A 152 -0.38 -12.30 -1.68
CA ARG A 152 -0.61 -12.00 -0.26
C ARG A 152 -1.47 -10.74 -0.07
N ALA A 153 -1.23 -9.72 -0.88
CA ALA A 153 -1.97 -8.47 -0.79
C ALA A 153 -3.45 -8.61 -1.19
N ILE A 154 -3.79 -9.50 -2.14
CA ILE A 154 -5.16 -9.59 -2.69
C ILE A 154 -5.97 -10.81 -2.24
N VAL A 155 -5.36 -11.80 -1.55
CA VAL A 155 -6.03 -13.07 -1.19
C VAL A 155 -7.27 -12.88 -0.33
N CYS A 156 -7.30 -11.83 0.50
CA CYS A 156 -8.46 -11.44 1.33
C CYS A 156 -9.51 -10.62 0.55
N LYS A 157 -9.33 -10.38 -0.76
CA LYS A 157 -10.17 -9.51 -1.58
C LYS A 157 -10.35 -8.13 -0.96
N PRO A 158 -9.25 -7.40 -0.71
CA PRO A 158 -9.28 -6.13 -0.02
C PRO A 158 -10.09 -5.09 -0.80
N THR A 159 -10.57 -4.06 -0.10
CA THR A 159 -11.25 -2.92 -0.73
C THR A 159 -10.26 -2.00 -1.44
N ILE A 160 -9.03 -1.91 -0.92
CA ILE A 160 -7.94 -1.10 -1.47
C ILE A 160 -6.60 -1.83 -1.36
N VAL A 161 -5.77 -1.69 -2.38
CA VAL A 161 -4.36 -2.07 -2.35
C VAL A 161 -3.52 -0.80 -2.29
N LEU A 162 -2.61 -0.74 -1.34
CA LEU A 162 -1.61 0.31 -1.18
C LEU A 162 -0.26 -0.25 -1.65
N ALA A 163 0.34 0.36 -2.65
CA ALA A 163 1.61 -0.07 -3.22
C ALA A 163 2.67 1.04 -3.04
N ASP A 164 3.71 0.76 -2.23
CA ASP A 164 4.77 1.72 -1.95
C ASP A 164 6.02 1.38 -2.77
N GLU A 165 6.30 2.21 -3.79
CA GLU A 165 7.44 2.08 -4.71
C GLU A 165 7.63 0.64 -5.25
N PRO A 166 6.58 -0.05 -5.74
CA PRO A 166 6.61 -1.50 -6.00
C PRO A 166 7.54 -1.91 -7.15
N THR A 167 8.08 -0.94 -7.88
CA THR A 167 8.93 -1.17 -9.05
C THR A 167 10.31 -0.51 -8.95
N ALA A 168 10.64 0.16 -7.83
CA ALA A 168 11.84 0.99 -7.73
C ALA A 168 13.17 0.23 -7.83
N SER A 169 13.19 -1.08 -7.56
CA SER A 169 14.39 -1.93 -7.67
C SER A 169 14.49 -2.70 -8.99
N LEU A 170 13.59 -2.44 -9.94
CA LEU A 170 13.48 -3.19 -11.20
C LEU A 170 13.96 -2.34 -12.38
N ASP A 171 14.49 -2.99 -13.40
CA ASP A 171 14.69 -2.35 -14.70
C ASP A 171 13.35 -2.04 -15.37
N GLN A 172 13.37 -1.21 -16.40
CA GLN A 172 12.17 -0.67 -17.04
C GLN A 172 11.20 -1.75 -17.57
N VAL A 173 11.73 -2.86 -18.10
CA VAL A 173 10.91 -3.95 -18.64
C VAL A 173 10.21 -4.70 -17.51
N ASN A 174 10.97 -5.07 -16.49
CA ASN A 174 10.44 -5.77 -15.33
C ASN A 174 9.49 -4.86 -14.51
N ALA A 175 9.79 -3.56 -14.41
CA ALA A 175 8.91 -2.58 -13.76
C ALA A 175 7.55 -2.48 -14.45
N SER A 176 7.53 -2.49 -15.80
CA SER A 176 6.29 -2.50 -16.57
C SER A 176 5.45 -3.76 -16.30
N GLN A 177 6.08 -4.94 -16.37
CA GLN A 177 5.40 -6.22 -16.13
C GLN A 177 4.87 -6.33 -14.70
N ALA A 178 5.64 -5.82 -13.73
CA ALA A 178 5.25 -5.79 -12.33
C ALA A 178 4.01 -4.92 -12.09
N MET A 179 3.98 -3.74 -12.72
CA MET A 179 2.82 -2.86 -12.60
C MET A 179 1.59 -3.44 -13.30
N ASP A 180 1.76 -4.07 -14.49
CA ASP A 180 0.67 -4.77 -15.17
C ASP A 180 0.06 -5.86 -14.27
N LEU A 181 0.91 -6.66 -13.63
CA LEU A 181 0.50 -7.69 -12.68
C LEU A 181 -0.33 -7.10 -11.52
N ILE A 182 0.17 -6.02 -10.87
CA ILE A 182 -0.51 -5.40 -9.74
C ILE A 182 -1.86 -4.83 -10.18
N GLN A 183 -1.91 -4.08 -11.29
CA GLN A 183 -3.14 -3.48 -11.79
C GLN A 183 -4.16 -4.54 -12.21
N GLN A 184 -3.72 -5.61 -12.88
CA GLN A 184 -4.60 -6.72 -13.25
C GLN A 184 -5.15 -7.43 -12.02
N ALA A 185 -4.30 -7.75 -11.04
CA ALA A 185 -4.70 -8.40 -9.79
C ALA A 185 -5.73 -7.56 -9.02
N CYS A 186 -5.55 -6.22 -8.97
CA CYS A 186 -6.52 -5.30 -8.36
C CYS A 186 -7.85 -5.30 -9.11
N ARG A 187 -7.84 -5.25 -10.46
CA ARG A 187 -9.06 -5.31 -11.28
C ARG A 187 -9.84 -6.60 -11.03
N GLU A 188 -9.15 -7.74 -11.04
CA GLU A 188 -9.78 -9.05 -10.82
C GLU A 188 -10.34 -9.21 -9.39
N ALA A 189 -9.69 -8.60 -8.39
CA ALA A 189 -10.17 -8.57 -7.02
C ALA A 189 -11.27 -7.53 -6.78
N GLY A 190 -11.53 -6.60 -7.71
CA GLY A 190 -12.42 -5.46 -7.53
C GLY A 190 -11.91 -4.41 -6.55
N ALA A 191 -10.59 -4.41 -6.29
CA ALA A 191 -9.94 -3.51 -5.35
C ALA A 191 -9.57 -2.18 -6.02
N ALA A 192 -9.66 -1.08 -5.27
CA ALA A 192 -8.98 0.16 -5.64
C ALA A 192 -7.46 0.00 -5.51
N LEU A 193 -6.68 0.78 -6.25
CA LEU A 193 -5.22 0.81 -6.15
C LEU A 193 -4.74 2.23 -5.88
N LEU A 194 -3.99 2.42 -4.81
CA LEU A 194 -3.24 3.64 -4.54
C LEU A 194 -1.75 3.31 -4.55
N CYS A 195 -1.07 3.68 -5.62
CA CYS A 195 0.35 3.42 -5.83
C CYS A 195 1.16 4.67 -5.55
N ALA A 196 2.24 4.57 -4.81
CA ALA A 196 3.23 5.64 -4.66
C ALA A 196 4.45 5.34 -5.54
N SER A 197 4.88 6.33 -6.33
CA SER A 197 6.12 6.24 -7.08
C SER A 197 6.73 7.62 -7.36
N HIS A 198 8.06 7.67 -7.41
CA HIS A 198 8.81 8.84 -7.88
C HIS A 198 9.14 8.74 -9.37
N ASP A 199 8.89 7.59 -10.01
CA ASP A 199 9.15 7.40 -11.43
C ASP A 199 8.05 8.07 -12.28
N ARG A 200 8.46 9.08 -13.05
CA ARG A 200 7.56 9.80 -13.95
C ARG A 200 6.97 8.91 -15.06
N ALA A 201 7.68 7.85 -15.45
CA ALA A 201 7.16 6.91 -16.45
C ALA A 201 5.90 6.18 -15.98
N MET A 202 5.72 6.04 -14.66
CA MET A 202 4.50 5.45 -14.09
C MET A 202 3.26 6.33 -14.24
N GLN A 203 3.41 7.66 -14.41
CA GLN A 203 2.26 8.57 -14.49
C GLN A 203 1.31 8.24 -15.65
N SER A 204 1.86 7.83 -16.80
CA SER A 204 1.06 7.49 -17.98
C SER A 204 0.22 6.20 -17.82
N ARG A 205 0.45 5.44 -16.76
CA ARG A 205 -0.26 4.19 -16.47
C ARG A 205 -1.48 4.36 -15.58
N PHE A 206 -1.71 5.57 -15.07
CA PHE A 206 -2.81 5.89 -14.17
C PHE A 206 -3.63 7.05 -14.72
N GLU A 207 -4.96 6.92 -14.66
CA GLU A 207 -5.87 8.00 -15.07
C GLU A 207 -5.85 9.18 -14.11
N ARG A 208 -5.53 8.91 -12.84
CA ARG A 208 -5.45 9.93 -11.78
C ARG A 208 -4.07 9.95 -11.15
N VAL A 209 -3.45 11.13 -11.18
CA VAL A 209 -2.15 11.40 -10.52
C VAL A 209 -2.35 12.45 -9.44
N ILE A 210 -1.91 12.14 -8.24
CA ILE A 210 -1.99 12.98 -7.05
C ILE A 210 -0.58 13.44 -6.72
N GLN A 211 -0.34 14.75 -6.71
CA GLN A 211 0.96 15.31 -6.35
C GLN A 211 1.03 15.44 -4.82
N VAL A 212 1.90 14.63 -4.19
CA VAL A 212 2.01 14.65 -2.71
C VAL A 212 2.54 15.99 -2.18
N ASP A 213 3.33 16.70 -2.97
CA ASP A 213 3.89 17.99 -2.59
C ASP A 213 2.80 19.05 -2.30
N SER A 214 1.58 18.86 -2.83
CA SER A 214 0.44 19.71 -2.51
C SER A 214 -0.08 19.53 -1.09
N PHE A 215 0.32 18.47 -0.40
CA PHE A 215 -0.09 18.13 0.97
C PHE A 215 1.00 18.40 2.01
N VAL A 216 2.24 18.65 1.57
CA VAL A 216 3.40 18.77 2.47
C VAL A 216 3.70 20.23 2.73
N SER A 217 3.82 20.58 4.00
CA SER A 217 4.41 21.81 4.48
C SER A 217 5.72 21.48 5.18
N THR A 218 6.85 21.82 4.56
CA THR A 218 8.14 21.81 5.26
C THR A 218 8.29 23.14 5.97
N ALA A 219 8.51 23.13 7.30
CA ALA A 219 8.93 24.33 8.00
C ALA A 219 10.22 24.82 7.33
N ARG A 220 10.15 25.95 6.63
CA ARG A 220 11.35 26.64 6.13
C ARG A 220 12.25 26.90 7.32
N ALA A 221 13.47 26.38 7.29
CA ALA A 221 14.50 26.72 8.24
C ALA A 221 14.51 28.24 8.42
N GLY A 222 14.02 28.69 9.57
CA GLY A 222 14.02 30.11 9.92
C GLY A 222 15.45 30.60 9.85
N THR A 223 15.72 31.51 8.95
CA THR A 223 16.91 32.33 8.91
C THR A 223 17.17 32.88 10.32
N LYS A 224 18.11 32.27 11.05
CA LYS A 224 18.69 32.91 12.23
C LYS A 224 19.40 34.16 11.71
N SER A 225 18.66 35.27 11.68
CA SER A 225 19.24 36.61 11.59
C SER A 225 20.13 36.79 12.78
N GLY A 226 21.45 36.72 12.54
CA GLY A 226 22.44 37.11 13.55
C GLY A 226 22.28 38.57 13.87
N ALA A 227 21.75 38.86 15.07
CA ALA A 227 21.98 40.13 15.71
C ALA A 227 23.32 40.03 16.42
N ARG A 228 24.37 40.60 15.82
CA ARG A 228 25.55 41.06 16.55
C ARG A 228 25.20 42.43 17.13
N ALA A 229 25.32 42.54 18.39
CA ALA A 229 25.62 43.80 19.13
C ALA A 229 26.52 43.42 20.27
#